data_6fa05285e7c87f7860918d05409715df
#
_entry.id   6fa05285e7c87f7860918d05409715df
#
_cell.length_a   1.000
_cell.length_b   1.000
_cell.length_c   1.000
_cell.angle_alpha   90.00
_cell.angle_beta   90.00
_cell.angle_gamma   90.00
#
_symmetry.space_group_name_H-M   'P 1'
#
loop_
_entity.id
_entity.type
_entity.pdbx_description
1 polymer ?
#
loop_
_entity_poly.entity_id
_entity_poly.type
_entity_poly.pdbx_seq_one_letter_code
_entity_poly.pdbx_strand_id
1 'polypeptide(L)'
;MVEGRIQRPVVDDEKCNACLACVKGCPAEIIPEMRTEESSLRGRIYKDISTAPTFNIDKVFGMPPCQLACPIYQDIRGCIKLIAKEKYEEALSLIRETNPFPSVTGYICSHPCEMNCVRNTVDDFVAIRALKRFVADFDDGKSVPPEVDGHMGKRVSIIGSGPAGLAAAHDLLRMGYQVEVVEASPELGGMLRCAIPPFRLPRNILERDIKYIKAMDVRIKTGSDSAQM
;
A
#
# COMPACT_ATOMS: atom_id res chain seq x y z
N MET A 1 7.26 15.66 -35.00
CA MET A 1 7.07 15.05 -33.66
C MET A 1 8.22 14.09 -33.50
N VAL A 2 9.21 14.43 -32.67
CA VAL A 2 10.37 13.57 -32.40
C VAL A 2 10.02 12.73 -31.22
N GLU A 3 9.87 11.43 -31.42
CA GLU A 3 9.81 10.46 -30.32
C GLU A 3 11.18 10.41 -29.64
N GLY A 4 11.42 11.33 -28.72
CA GLY A 4 12.56 11.28 -27.86
C GLY A 4 12.33 10.23 -26.77
N ARG A 5 12.86 9.01 -26.95
CA ARG A 5 13.07 8.11 -25.83
C ARG A 5 13.91 8.85 -24.81
N ILE A 6 13.33 9.16 -23.66
CA ILE A 6 14.08 9.71 -22.53
C ILE A 6 15.09 8.64 -22.13
N GLN A 7 16.36 8.84 -22.48
CA GLN A 7 17.43 7.97 -22.05
C GLN A 7 17.52 8.06 -20.52
N ARG A 8 17.42 6.93 -19.87
CA ARG A 8 17.60 6.87 -18.42
C ARG A 8 19.02 7.34 -18.10
N PRO A 9 19.20 8.32 -17.21
CA PRO A 9 20.54 8.72 -16.80
C PRO A 9 21.23 7.54 -16.12
N VAL A 10 22.43 7.23 -16.60
CA VAL A 10 23.30 6.23 -16.00
C VAL A 10 24.35 6.99 -15.21
N VAL A 11 24.45 6.69 -13.91
CA VAL A 11 25.52 7.22 -13.07
C VAL A 11 26.75 6.35 -13.26
N ASP A 12 27.83 6.97 -13.63
CA ASP A 12 29.15 6.37 -13.69
C ASP A 12 29.74 6.35 -12.27
N ASP A 13 29.74 5.20 -11.63
CA ASP A 13 30.12 5.04 -10.24
C ASP A 13 31.61 5.42 -9.99
N GLU A 14 32.47 5.31 -11.02
CA GLU A 14 33.89 5.69 -10.92
C GLU A 14 34.09 7.21 -10.96
N LYS A 15 33.17 7.94 -11.59
CA LYS A 15 33.23 9.41 -11.74
C LYS A 15 32.33 10.15 -10.76
N CYS A 16 31.41 9.44 -10.10
CA CYS A 16 30.49 10.03 -9.16
C CYS A 16 31.19 10.41 -7.86
N ASN A 17 31.34 11.69 -7.61
CA ASN A 17 31.88 12.22 -6.35
C ASN A 17 30.82 12.53 -5.30
N ALA A 18 29.61 12.06 -5.48
CA ALA A 18 28.47 12.25 -4.58
C ALA A 18 28.13 13.72 -4.27
N CYS A 19 28.41 14.66 -5.19
CA CYS A 19 28.17 16.09 -4.98
C CYS A 19 26.69 16.50 -4.95
N LEU A 20 25.76 15.59 -5.20
CA LEU A 20 24.31 15.84 -5.28
C LEU A 20 23.85 16.82 -6.37
N ALA A 21 24.73 17.23 -7.28
CA ALA A 21 24.38 18.16 -8.33
C ALA A 21 23.24 17.64 -9.24
N CYS A 22 23.25 16.34 -9.54
CA CYS A 22 22.17 15.68 -10.30
C CYS A 22 20.82 15.71 -9.57
N VAL A 23 20.83 15.61 -8.24
CA VAL A 23 19.62 15.70 -7.42
C VAL A 23 19.12 17.13 -7.31
N LYS A 24 20.04 18.09 -7.10
CA LYS A 24 19.71 19.51 -6.99
C LYS A 24 19.28 20.11 -8.34
N GLY A 25 19.89 19.64 -9.43
CA GLY A 25 19.60 20.12 -10.80
C GLY A 25 18.42 19.40 -11.46
N CYS A 26 17.80 18.42 -10.81
CA CYS A 26 16.65 17.73 -11.39
C CYS A 26 15.47 18.71 -11.54
N PRO A 27 15.00 18.97 -12.77
CA PRO A 27 13.90 19.93 -13.00
C PRO A 27 12.53 19.42 -12.54
N ALA A 28 12.43 18.14 -12.15
CA ALA A 28 11.18 17.58 -11.72
C ALA A 28 10.90 17.94 -10.26
N GLU A 29 10.14 18.99 -10.05
CA GLU A 29 9.58 19.37 -8.75
C GLU A 29 8.46 18.41 -8.30
N ILE A 30 7.95 17.61 -9.22
CA ILE A 30 6.79 16.73 -9.01
C ILE A 30 7.28 15.32 -8.74
N ILE A 31 6.77 14.70 -7.69
CA ILE A 31 6.86 13.26 -7.48
C ILE A 31 6.08 12.60 -8.62
N PRO A 32 6.71 11.81 -9.49
CA PRO A 32 6.03 11.24 -10.65
C PRO A 32 4.98 10.21 -10.25
N GLU A 33 4.03 9.99 -11.11
CA GLU A 33 3.09 8.89 -10.95
C GLU A 33 3.85 7.56 -11.02
N MET A 34 3.68 6.72 -10.01
CA MET A 34 4.42 5.46 -9.92
C MET A 34 4.06 4.46 -11.01
N ARG A 35 2.89 4.62 -11.61
CA ARG A 35 2.42 3.78 -12.72
C ARG A 35 3.01 4.16 -14.08
N THR A 36 3.64 5.33 -14.18
CA THR A 36 4.33 5.75 -15.38
C THR A 36 5.82 5.52 -15.20
N GLU A 37 6.52 5.05 -16.24
CA GLU A 37 7.97 4.86 -16.21
C GLU A 37 8.76 6.20 -16.04
N GLU A 38 8.07 7.31 -16.00
CA GLU A 38 8.59 8.67 -15.88
C GLU A 38 8.78 9.07 -14.40
N SER A 39 9.65 8.39 -13.70
CA SER A 39 10.01 8.79 -12.33
C SER A 39 11.18 9.77 -12.35
N SER A 40 11.09 10.81 -11.52
CA SER A 40 12.20 11.75 -11.38
C SER A 40 13.43 11.12 -10.74
N LEU A 41 14.62 11.63 -11.05
CA LEU A 41 15.87 11.21 -10.42
C LEU A 41 15.81 11.30 -8.88
N ARG A 42 15.13 12.31 -8.33
CA ARG A 42 14.95 12.49 -6.88
C ARG A 42 14.27 11.31 -6.20
N GLY A 43 13.39 10.59 -6.90
CA GLY A 43 12.72 9.43 -6.34
C GLY A 43 13.50 8.12 -6.49
N ARG A 44 14.59 8.12 -7.26
CA ARG A 44 15.38 6.92 -7.58
C ARG A 44 16.81 6.97 -7.07
N ILE A 45 17.33 8.15 -6.73
CA ILE A 45 18.68 8.31 -6.19
C ILE A 45 18.57 8.38 -4.67
N TYR A 46 19.22 7.48 -4.00
CA TYR A 46 19.36 7.48 -2.54
C TYR A 46 20.80 7.15 -2.16
N LYS A 47 21.21 7.64 -1.00
CA LYS A 47 22.54 7.36 -0.48
C LYS A 47 22.52 6.03 0.25
N ASP A 48 23.41 5.14 -0.11
CA ASP A 48 23.71 3.97 0.70
C ASP A 48 24.55 4.40 1.91
N ILE A 49 24.05 4.15 3.11
CA ILE A 49 24.70 4.54 4.37
C ILE A 49 25.92 3.66 4.65
N SER A 50 25.99 2.45 4.07
CA SER A 50 27.06 1.48 4.32
C SER A 50 28.37 1.81 3.62
N THR A 51 28.32 2.56 2.52
CA THR A 51 29.48 2.92 1.69
C THR A 51 29.44 4.41 1.36
N ALA A 52 30.08 5.24 2.20
CA ALA A 52 30.21 6.66 1.86
C ALA A 52 31.25 6.80 0.73
N PRO A 53 30.97 7.59 -0.30
CA PRO A 53 29.82 8.39 -0.67
C PRO A 53 29.09 7.89 -1.94
N THR A 54 28.68 6.66 -1.97
CA THR A 54 28.02 6.07 -3.13
C THR A 54 26.52 6.37 -3.15
N PHE A 55 26.02 6.80 -4.31
CA PHE A 55 24.59 6.90 -4.59
C PHE A 55 24.18 5.71 -5.44
N ASN A 56 23.26 4.91 -4.92
CA ASN A 56 22.62 3.90 -5.73
C ASN A 56 21.39 4.49 -6.41
N ILE A 57 21.35 4.34 -7.72
CA ILE A 57 20.10 4.45 -8.45
C ILE A 57 19.45 3.09 -8.34
N ASP A 58 18.21 3.02 -7.89
CA ASP A 58 17.49 1.76 -7.87
C ASP A 58 17.35 1.24 -9.30
N LYS A 59 18.28 0.40 -9.69
CA LYS A 59 18.36 -0.21 -11.04
C LYS A 59 17.36 -1.34 -11.22
N VAL A 60 16.87 -1.90 -10.10
CA VAL A 60 16.12 -3.15 -10.16
C VAL A 60 14.65 -2.91 -10.44
N PHE A 61 14.02 -1.91 -9.78
CA PHE A 61 12.57 -1.76 -9.87
C PHE A 61 12.06 -0.31 -9.87
N GLY A 62 12.91 0.68 -9.71
CA GLY A 62 12.49 2.09 -9.56
C GLY A 62 11.65 2.35 -8.30
N MET A 63 11.62 1.40 -7.36
CA MET A 63 10.88 1.54 -6.10
C MET A 63 11.72 2.28 -5.06
N PRO A 64 11.12 3.20 -4.30
CA PRO A 64 11.82 3.91 -3.24
C PRO A 64 12.06 2.99 -2.04
N PRO A 65 13.08 3.27 -1.18
CA PRO A 65 13.36 2.47 -0.01
C PRO A 65 12.17 2.28 0.94
N CYS A 66 11.32 3.29 1.08
CA CYS A 66 10.10 3.19 1.89
C CYS A 66 9.12 2.14 1.35
N GLN A 67 9.01 2.01 0.03
CA GLN A 67 8.17 0.99 -0.61
C GLN A 67 8.80 -0.39 -0.51
N LEU A 68 10.12 -0.50 -0.72
CA LEU A 68 10.85 -1.76 -0.58
C LEU A 68 10.80 -2.30 0.87
N ALA A 69 10.83 -1.42 1.86
CA ALA A 69 10.70 -1.79 3.26
C ALA A 69 9.27 -2.19 3.66
N CYS A 70 8.27 -1.89 2.83
CA CYS A 70 6.89 -2.27 3.10
C CYS A 70 6.66 -3.74 2.71
N PRO A 71 6.20 -4.63 3.62
CA PRO A 71 5.98 -6.05 3.31
C PRO A 71 5.00 -6.30 2.17
N ILE A 72 4.11 -5.35 1.88
CA ILE A 72 3.12 -5.43 0.80
C ILE A 72 3.46 -4.50 -0.37
N TYR A 73 4.66 -3.93 -0.39
CA TYR A 73 5.13 -3.02 -1.45
C TYR A 73 4.15 -1.88 -1.77
N GLN A 74 3.53 -1.30 -0.73
CA GLN A 74 2.55 -0.22 -0.86
C GLN A 74 3.12 0.95 -1.69
N ASP A 75 2.34 1.46 -2.64
CA ASP A 75 2.70 2.68 -3.37
C ASP A 75 2.59 3.92 -2.48
N ILE A 76 3.65 4.16 -1.74
CA ILE A 76 3.71 5.25 -0.76
C ILE A 76 3.83 6.61 -1.45
N ARG A 77 4.64 6.70 -2.51
CA ARG A 77 4.86 7.97 -3.23
C ARG A 77 3.61 8.43 -3.96
N GLY A 78 2.94 7.51 -4.65
CA GLY A 78 1.66 7.78 -5.29
C GLY A 78 0.61 8.26 -4.30
N CYS A 79 0.51 7.57 -3.17
CA CYS A 79 -0.41 7.92 -2.09
C CYS A 79 -0.13 9.35 -1.56
N ILE A 80 1.13 9.68 -1.20
CA ILE A 80 1.50 11.01 -0.69
C ILE A 80 1.21 12.11 -1.72
N LYS A 81 1.50 11.84 -3.01
CA LYS A 81 1.21 12.78 -4.09
C LYS A 81 -0.28 13.08 -4.22
N LEU A 82 -1.12 12.06 -4.14
CA LEU A 82 -2.57 12.22 -4.21
C LEU A 82 -3.10 12.99 -2.99
N ILE A 83 -2.57 12.70 -1.80
CA ILE A 83 -2.90 13.45 -0.58
C ILE A 83 -2.51 14.92 -0.71
N ALA A 84 -1.32 15.22 -1.22
CA ALA A 84 -0.86 16.59 -1.44
C ALA A 84 -1.71 17.36 -2.47
N LYS A 85 -2.44 16.65 -3.34
CA LYS A 85 -3.40 17.21 -4.28
C LYS A 85 -4.84 17.20 -3.75
N GLU A 86 -5.03 16.87 -2.48
CA GLU A 86 -6.34 16.72 -1.83
C GLU A 86 -7.28 15.67 -2.47
N LYS A 87 -6.70 14.73 -3.23
CA LYS A 87 -7.40 13.63 -3.90
C LYS A 87 -7.46 12.41 -2.97
N TYR A 88 -8.20 12.54 -1.89
CA TYR A 88 -8.19 11.54 -0.80
C TYR A 88 -8.85 10.21 -1.19
N GLU A 89 -9.91 10.25 -1.99
CA GLU A 89 -10.59 9.03 -2.48
C GLU A 89 -9.67 8.23 -3.41
N GLU A 90 -8.97 8.91 -4.34
CA GLU A 90 -8.00 8.26 -5.23
C GLU A 90 -6.82 7.70 -4.43
N ALA A 91 -6.35 8.42 -3.40
CA ALA A 91 -5.30 7.96 -2.51
C ALA A 91 -5.70 6.69 -1.76
N LEU A 92 -6.92 6.61 -1.25
CA LEU A 92 -7.43 5.44 -0.57
C LEU A 92 -7.62 4.25 -1.53
N SER A 93 -8.11 4.49 -2.74
CA SER A 93 -8.21 3.47 -3.79
C SER A 93 -6.85 2.88 -4.11
N LEU A 94 -5.83 3.72 -4.28
CA LEU A 94 -4.44 3.30 -4.51
C LEU A 94 -3.88 2.47 -3.33
N ILE A 95 -4.19 2.86 -2.09
CA ILE A 95 -3.80 2.07 -0.91
C ILE A 95 -4.45 0.69 -0.96
N ARG A 96 -5.74 0.60 -1.28
CA ARG A 96 -6.50 -0.65 -1.32
C ARG A 96 -6.08 -1.61 -2.43
N GLU A 97 -5.29 -1.19 -3.39
CA GLU A 97 -4.74 -2.10 -4.40
C GLU A 97 -3.86 -3.20 -3.80
N THR A 98 -3.15 -2.90 -2.72
CA THR A 98 -2.24 -3.83 -2.05
C THR A 98 -2.57 -4.05 -0.58
N ASN A 99 -3.38 -3.18 0.01
CA ASN A 99 -3.72 -3.20 1.43
C ASN A 99 -5.23 -3.17 1.63
N PRO A 100 -5.87 -4.33 1.85
CA PRO A 100 -7.31 -4.41 2.08
C PRO A 100 -7.76 -3.80 3.42
N PHE A 101 -6.81 -3.49 4.31
CA PHE A 101 -7.08 -2.99 5.66
C PHE A 101 -6.41 -1.62 5.92
N PRO A 102 -6.71 -0.56 5.13
CA PRO A 102 -6.08 0.75 5.33
C PRO A 102 -6.39 1.36 6.69
N SER A 103 -7.63 1.23 7.17
CA SER A 103 -8.05 1.72 8.48
C SER A 103 -7.31 0.98 9.59
N VAL A 104 -7.36 -0.34 9.61
CA VAL A 104 -6.68 -1.18 10.62
C VAL A 104 -5.17 -0.90 10.63
N THR A 105 -4.52 -0.94 9.47
CA THR A 105 -3.07 -0.73 9.39
C THR A 105 -2.65 0.72 9.69
N GLY A 106 -3.56 1.69 9.59
CA GLY A 106 -3.37 3.04 10.09
C GLY A 106 -3.14 3.10 11.60
N TYR A 107 -3.74 2.17 12.35
CA TYR A 107 -3.65 2.09 13.82
C TYR A 107 -2.52 1.18 14.31
N ILE A 108 -2.29 0.03 13.67
CA ILE A 108 -1.43 -1.01 14.23
C ILE A 108 -0.15 -1.33 13.44
N CYS A 109 0.04 -0.75 12.24
CA CYS A 109 1.24 -1.00 11.45
C CYS A 109 2.51 -0.54 12.19
N SER A 110 3.57 -1.35 12.13
CA SER A 110 4.89 -1.03 12.68
C SER A 110 5.69 -0.01 11.85
N HIS A 111 5.16 0.40 10.71
CA HIS A 111 5.67 1.42 9.78
C HIS A 111 7.16 1.33 9.42
N PRO A 112 7.68 0.18 8.95
CA PRO A 112 9.08 0.05 8.55
C PRO A 112 9.47 1.01 7.41
N CYS A 113 8.48 1.47 6.63
CA CYS A 113 8.66 2.49 5.60
C CYS A 113 9.16 3.82 6.14
N GLU A 114 8.75 4.24 7.35
CA GLU A 114 9.20 5.48 7.98
C GLU A 114 10.66 5.36 8.44
N MET A 115 11.06 4.20 8.98
CA MET A 115 12.44 3.93 9.38
C MET A 115 13.41 3.94 8.18
N ASN A 116 12.91 3.54 7.00
CA ASN A 116 13.68 3.51 5.74
C ASN A 116 13.37 4.72 4.84
N CYS A 117 12.85 5.81 5.41
CA CYS A 117 12.57 7.01 4.64
C CYS A 117 13.86 7.73 4.29
N VAL A 118 14.06 8.04 3.01
CA VAL A 118 15.25 8.78 2.54
C VAL A 118 15.35 10.15 3.20
N ARG A 119 14.23 10.74 3.59
CA ARG A 119 14.22 12.03 4.30
C ARG A 119 14.96 12.01 5.63
N ASN A 120 15.09 10.86 6.28
CA ASN A 120 15.88 10.70 7.50
C ASN A 120 17.35 11.15 7.34
N THR A 121 17.85 11.23 6.10
CA THR A 121 19.22 11.72 5.82
C THR A 121 19.31 13.24 5.76
N VAL A 122 18.19 13.95 5.74
CA VAL A 122 18.12 15.42 5.57
C VAL A 122 17.47 16.07 6.79
N ASP A 123 16.33 15.53 7.19
CA ASP A 123 15.52 15.99 8.33
C ASP A 123 14.75 14.79 8.92
N ASP A 124 13.47 14.94 9.23
CA ASP A 124 12.64 13.87 9.76
C ASP A 124 11.95 13.05 8.64
N PHE A 125 11.59 11.81 8.95
CA PHE A 125 10.83 10.95 8.03
C PHE A 125 9.43 11.53 7.76
N VAL A 126 8.88 11.17 6.62
CA VAL A 126 7.47 11.43 6.32
C VAL A 126 6.60 10.52 7.16
N ALA A 127 5.63 11.07 7.90
CA ALA A 127 4.71 10.33 8.76
C ALA A 127 3.69 9.51 7.95
N ILE A 128 4.17 8.49 7.22
CA ILE A 128 3.44 7.71 6.21
C ILE A 128 2.23 7.00 6.81
N ARG A 129 2.39 6.41 7.99
CA ARG A 129 1.30 5.75 8.70
C ARG A 129 0.20 6.74 9.11
N ALA A 130 0.58 7.92 9.58
CA ALA A 130 -0.37 8.96 9.96
C ALA A 130 -1.14 9.48 8.74
N LEU A 131 -0.47 9.69 7.61
CA LEU A 131 -1.11 10.07 6.35
C LEU A 131 -2.08 9.00 5.85
N LYS A 132 -1.70 7.72 5.88
CA LYS A 132 -2.58 6.61 5.54
C LYS A 132 -3.81 6.57 6.44
N ARG A 133 -3.63 6.74 7.75
CA ARG A 133 -4.73 6.81 8.71
C ARG A 133 -5.65 7.98 8.41
N PHE A 134 -5.09 9.17 8.16
CA PHE A 134 -5.86 10.36 7.82
C PHE A 134 -6.79 10.10 6.63
N VAL A 135 -6.29 9.51 5.55
CA VAL A 135 -7.09 9.22 4.35
C VAL A 135 -8.19 8.20 4.64
N ALA A 136 -7.88 7.16 5.42
CA ALA A 136 -8.86 6.16 5.82
C ALA A 136 -9.94 6.72 6.76
N ASP A 137 -9.55 7.63 7.67
CA ASP A 137 -10.50 8.31 8.58
C ASP A 137 -11.35 9.35 7.82
N PHE A 138 -10.80 10.01 6.80
CA PHE A 138 -11.52 10.95 5.93
C PHE A 138 -12.65 10.26 5.15
N ASP A 139 -12.39 9.08 4.62
CA ASP A 139 -13.39 8.27 3.89
C ASP A 139 -14.55 7.82 4.78
N ASP A 140 -14.29 7.59 6.06
CA ASP A 140 -15.27 7.15 7.06
C ASP A 140 -16.13 5.93 6.61
N GLY A 141 -15.55 5.05 5.79
CA GLY A 141 -16.24 3.86 5.28
C GLY A 141 -17.30 4.12 4.22
N LYS A 142 -17.20 5.23 3.49
CA LYS A 142 -18.11 5.62 2.40
C LYS A 142 -17.71 5.03 1.06
N SER A 143 -16.43 4.71 0.87
CA SER A 143 -15.94 4.14 -0.39
C SER A 143 -16.65 2.84 -0.75
N VAL A 144 -17.01 2.75 -2.01
CA VAL A 144 -17.56 1.55 -2.63
C VAL A 144 -16.45 0.85 -3.41
N PRO A 145 -16.31 -0.48 -3.30
CA PRO A 145 -15.35 -1.21 -4.13
C PRO A 145 -15.71 -1.05 -5.62
N PRO A 146 -14.68 -0.99 -6.50
CA PRO A 146 -14.95 -0.97 -7.92
C PRO A 146 -15.60 -2.28 -8.37
N GLU A 147 -16.47 -2.20 -9.36
CA GLU A 147 -16.99 -3.38 -10.02
C GLU A 147 -15.85 -4.12 -10.71
N VAL A 148 -15.86 -5.44 -10.58
CA VAL A 148 -14.87 -6.30 -11.24
C VAL A 148 -15.44 -6.78 -12.55
N ASP A 149 -14.84 -6.34 -13.66
CA ASP A 149 -15.22 -6.78 -14.99
C ASP A 149 -14.79 -8.24 -15.19
N GLY A 150 -15.76 -9.11 -15.41
CA GLY A 150 -15.55 -10.51 -15.78
C GLY A 150 -15.46 -11.48 -14.59
N HIS A 151 -16.28 -12.52 -14.66
CA HIS A 151 -16.20 -13.64 -13.72
C HIS A 151 -15.35 -14.77 -14.30
N MET A 152 -14.36 -15.22 -13.56
CA MET A 152 -13.52 -16.39 -13.94
C MET A 152 -14.31 -17.71 -13.94
N GLY A 153 -15.58 -17.71 -13.53
CA GLY A 153 -16.42 -18.91 -13.44
C GLY A 153 -16.00 -19.92 -12.37
N LYS A 154 -14.97 -19.59 -11.58
CA LYS A 154 -14.41 -20.45 -10.53
C LYS A 154 -14.81 -19.95 -9.16
N ARG A 155 -15.11 -20.88 -8.26
CA ARG A 155 -15.44 -20.62 -6.86
C ARG A 155 -14.28 -21.00 -5.94
N VAL A 156 -14.05 -20.19 -4.92
CA VAL A 156 -13.04 -20.42 -3.88
C VAL A 156 -13.70 -20.31 -2.52
N SER A 157 -13.53 -21.33 -1.68
CA SER A 157 -13.94 -21.27 -0.29
C SER A 157 -12.73 -20.98 0.60
N ILE A 158 -12.86 -20.01 1.50
CA ILE A 158 -11.84 -19.59 2.46
C ILE A 158 -12.32 -19.97 3.84
N ILE A 159 -11.51 -20.69 4.61
CA ILE A 159 -11.79 -21.06 5.98
C ILE A 159 -11.13 -20.05 6.93
N GLY A 160 -11.95 -19.36 7.70
CA GLY A 160 -11.54 -18.33 8.64
C GLY A 160 -11.58 -16.91 8.08
N SER A 161 -12.17 -15.99 8.84
CA SER A 161 -12.26 -14.55 8.53
C SER A 161 -11.23 -13.70 9.24
N GLY A 162 -10.11 -14.30 9.61
CA GLY A 162 -8.96 -13.56 10.13
C GLY A 162 -8.34 -12.63 9.06
N PRO A 163 -7.29 -11.86 9.40
CA PRO A 163 -6.68 -10.92 8.47
C PRO A 163 -6.22 -11.59 7.16
N ALA A 164 -5.66 -12.80 7.23
CA ALA A 164 -5.21 -13.54 6.06
C ALA A 164 -6.40 -13.97 5.17
N GLY A 165 -7.46 -14.52 5.77
CA GLY A 165 -8.64 -14.97 5.01
C GLY A 165 -9.38 -13.81 4.34
N LEU A 166 -9.56 -12.70 5.04
CA LEU A 166 -10.19 -11.51 4.46
C LEU A 166 -9.32 -10.82 3.41
N ALA A 167 -7.99 -10.82 3.57
CA ALA A 167 -7.08 -10.33 2.54
C ALA A 167 -7.14 -11.21 1.28
N ALA A 168 -7.11 -12.54 1.44
CA ALA A 168 -7.27 -13.46 0.32
C ALA A 168 -8.63 -13.30 -0.37
N ALA A 169 -9.71 -13.08 0.39
CA ALA A 169 -11.03 -12.80 -0.17
C ALA A 169 -11.01 -11.53 -1.03
N HIS A 170 -10.45 -10.45 -0.51
CA HIS A 170 -10.31 -9.19 -1.25
C HIS A 170 -9.57 -9.38 -2.58
N ASP A 171 -8.41 -10.03 -2.56
CA ASP A 171 -7.59 -10.17 -3.75
C ASP A 171 -8.21 -11.13 -4.78
N LEU A 172 -8.79 -12.24 -4.33
CA LEU A 172 -9.49 -13.19 -5.21
C LEU A 172 -10.73 -12.57 -5.86
N LEU A 173 -11.51 -11.77 -5.11
CA LEU A 173 -12.65 -11.04 -5.67
C LEU A 173 -12.19 -10.07 -6.75
N ARG A 174 -11.10 -9.32 -6.53
CA ARG A 174 -10.51 -8.43 -7.53
C ARG A 174 -10.01 -9.16 -8.78
N MET A 175 -9.63 -10.43 -8.63
CA MET A 175 -9.26 -11.32 -9.76
C MET A 175 -10.48 -11.92 -10.47
N GLY A 176 -11.72 -11.64 -10.04
CA GLY A 176 -12.94 -12.13 -10.66
C GLY A 176 -13.38 -13.53 -10.20
N TYR A 177 -12.82 -14.05 -9.11
CA TYR A 177 -13.31 -15.30 -8.52
C TYR A 177 -14.57 -15.06 -7.68
N GLN A 178 -15.44 -16.07 -7.63
CA GLN A 178 -16.52 -16.09 -6.65
C GLN A 178 -15.97 -16.60 -5.31
N VAL A 179 -16.11 -15.82 -4.25
CA VAL A 179 -15.50 -16.14 -2.96
C VAL A 179 -16.56 -16.39 -1.90
N GLU A 180 -16.40 -17.47 -1.16
CA GLU A 180 -17.14 -17.78 0.04
C GLU A 180 -16.19 -17.85 1.24
N VAL A 181 -16.48 -17.09 2.29
CA VAL A 181 -15.72 -17.13 3.56
C VAL A 181 -16.57 -17.85 4.60
N VAL A 182 -16.00 -18.87 5.19
CA VAL A 182 -16.63 -19.64 6.28
C VAL A 182 -15.90 -19.33 7.59
N GLU A 183 -16.65 -18.86 8.59
CA GLU A 183 -16.12 -18.44 9.88
C GLU A 183 -16.85 -19.17 11.01
N ALA A 184 -16.09 -19.75 11.92
CA ALA A 184 -16.65 -20.45 13.08
C ALA A 184 -17.27 -19.48 14.10
N SER A 185 -16.66 -18.30 14.23
CA SER A 185 -17.16 -17.25 15.12
C SER A 185 -18.40 -16.55 14.55
N PRO A 186 -19.30 -16.02 15.38
CA PRO A 186 -20.42 -15.21 14.90
C PRO A 186 -19.97 -13.88 14.30
N GLU A 187 -18.76 -13.42 14.60
CA GLU A 187 -18.21 -12.14 14.16
C GLU A 187 -16.92 -12.33 13.36
N LEU A 188 -16.77 -11.51 12.30
CA LEU A 188 -15.59 -11.53 11.45
C LEU A 188 -14.41 -10.78 12.07
N GLY A 189 -13.19 -11.07 11.58
CA GLY A 189 -11.97 -10.34 11.94
C GLY A 189 -10.94 -11.16 12.70
N GLY A 190 -11.32 -12.33 13.20
CA GLY A 190 -10.39 -13.24 13.88
C GLY A 190 -9.51 -12.55 14.91
N MET A 191 -8.19 -12.72 14.82
CA MET A 191 -7.22 -12.13 15.77
C MET A 191 -7.25 -10.59 15.84
N LEU A 192 -7.65 -9.89 14.78
CA LEU A 192 -7.82 -8.44 14.84
C LEU A 192 -8.91 -8.03 15.83
N ARG A 193 -9.91 -8.88 16.00
CA ARG A 193 -11.03 -8.65 16.91
C ARG A 193 -10.76 -9.19 18.31
N CYS A 194 -10.32 -10.44 18.44
CA CYS A 194 -10.23 -11.10 19.72
C CYS A 194 -8.90 -10.87 20.46
N ALA A 195 -7.79 -10.66 19.75
CA ALA A 195 -6.48 -10.51 20.38
C ALA A 195 -6.03 -9.05 20.56
N ILE A 196 -6.48 -8.14 19.70
CA ILE A 196 -6.07 -6.73 19.82
C ILE A 196 -7.07 -5.98 20.70
N PRO A 197 -6.61 -5.38 21.81
CA PRO A 197 -7.50 -4.62 22.70
C PRO A 197 -8.18 -3.43 21.99
N PRO A 198 -9.44 -3.09 22.34
CA PRO A 198 -10.20 -2.01 21.70
C PRO A 198 -9.56 -0.62 21.82
N PHE A 199 -8.76 -0.37 22.85
CA PHE A 199 -8.02 0.89 22.98
C PHE A 199 -6.87 1.01 21.94
N ARG A 200 -6.35 -0.12 21.43
CA ARG A 200 -5.31 -0.15 20.39
C ARG A 200 -5.91 -0.17 18.98
N LEU A 201 -6.96 -0.96 18.79
CA LEU A 201 -7.72 -1.04 17.55
C LEU A 201 -9.22 -0.95 17.88
N PRO A 202 -9.83 0.22 17.80
CA PRO A 202 -11.25 0.41 18.03
C PRO A 202 -12.09 -0.47 17.08
N ARG A 203 -13.15 -1.07 17.59
CA ARG A 203 -13.98 -2.02 16.84
C ARG A 203 -14.63 -1.38 15.59
N ASN A 204 -15.07 -0.15 15.69
CA ASN A 204 -15.60 0.60 14.56
C ASN A 204 -14.59 0.77 13.42
N ILE A 205 -13.31 0.87 13.74
CA ILE A 205 -12.24 0.97 12.72
C ILE A 205 -12.06 -0.37 11.98
N LEU A 206 -12.09 -1.48 12.70
CA LEU A 206 -12.08 -2.81 12.09
C LEU A 206 -13.31 -3.03 11.19
N GLU A 207 -14.48 -2.63 11.66
CA GLU A 207 -15.73 -2.79 10.90
C GLU A 207 -15.75 -2.00 9.58
N ARG A 208 -15.06 -0.86 9.48
CA ARG A 208 -14.93 -0.10 8.23
C ARG A 208 -14.31 -0.95 7.12
N ASP A 209 -13.17 -1.56 7.39
CA ASP A 209 -12.46 -2.37 6.40
C ASP A 209 -13.23 -3.68 6.09
N ILE A 210 -13.83 -4.31 7.11
CA ILE A 210 -14.69 -5.49 6.92
C ILE A 210 -15.91 -5.14 6.05
N LYS A 211 -16.55 -3.99 6.30
CA LYS A 211 -17.70 -3.52 5.51
C LYS A 211 -17.34 -3.33 4.04
N TYR A 212 -16.16 -2.77 3.78
CA TYR A 212 -15.66 -2.61 2.40
C TYR A 212 -15.50 -3.96 1.70
N ILE A 213 -14.88 -4.96 2.35
CA ILE A 213 -14.71 -6.30 1.78
C ILE A 213 -16.07 -6.98 1.57
N LYS A 214 -17.02 -6.83 2.51
CA LYS A 214 -18.41 -7.33 2.34
C LYS A 214 -19.09 -6.74 1.13
N ALA A 215 -18.85 -5.48 0.81
CA ALA A 215 -19.42 -4.79 -0.35
C ALA A 215 -18.87 -5.27 -1.70
N MET A 216 -17.81 -6.13 -1.70
CA MET A 216 -17.24 -6.75 -2.90
C MET A 216 -17.98 -8.03 -3.35
N ASP A 217 -19.21 -8.27 -2.90
CA ASP A 217 -20.02 -9.46 -3.23
C ASP A 217 -19.42 -10.79 -2.71
N VAL A 218 -18.77 -10.76 -1.56
CA VAL A 218 -18.31 -11.96 -0.87
C VAL A 218 -19.45 -12.67 -0.16
N ARG A 219 -19.55 -13.99 -0.33
CA ARG A 219 -20.49 -14.82 0.47
C ARG A 219 -19.85 -15.12 1.81
N ILE A 220 -20.58 -14.87 2.89
CA ILE A 220 -20.09 -15.09 4.24
C ILE A 220 -21.04 -16.02 5.00
N LYS A 221 -20.46 -17.07 5.57
CA LYS A 221 -21.15 -17.98 6.48
C LYS A 221 -20.46 -17.92 7.85
N THR A 222 -21.20 -17.50 8.88
CA THR A 222 -20.70 -17.43 10.26
C THR A 222 -21.34 -18.50 11.13
N GLY A 223 -20.69 -18.88 12.24
CA GLY A 223 -21.21 -19.89 13.16
C GLY A 223 -21.20 -21.31 12.60
N SER A 224 -20.43 -21.57 11.54
CA SER A 224 -20.35 -22.87 10.88
C SER A 224 -19.14 -23.64 11.37
N ASP A 225 -19.34 -24.85 11.88
CA ASP A 225 -18.23 -25.79 12.15
C ASP A 225 -17.59 -26.21 10.82
N SER A 226 -16.29 -25.99 10.70
CA SER A 226 -15.49 -26.40 9.53
C SER A 226 -15.51 -27.93 9.29
N ALA A 227 -15.99 -28.71 10.25
CA ALA A 227 -16.11 -30.15 10.14
C ALA A 227 -17.37 -30.63 9.38
N GLN A 228 -18.24 -29.71 8.94
CA GLN A 228 -19.47 -30.04 8.21
C GLN A 228 -19.39 -29.73 6.70
N MET A 229 -18.17 -29.49 6.17
CA MET A 229 -17.92 -29.32 4.75
C MET A 229 -17.21 -30.57 4.14
#